data_9fee498ab673141d4603b175a22511ee
#
_entry.id   9fee498ab673141d4603b175a22511ee
#
_cell.length_a   1.000
_cell.length_b   1.000
_cell.length_c   1.000
_cell.angle_alpha   90.00
_cell.angle_beta   90.00
_cell.angle_gamma   90.00
#
_symmetry.space_group_name_H-M   'P 1'
#
loop_
_entity.id
_entity.type
_entity.pdbx_description
1 polymer ?
#
loop_
_entity_poly.entity_id
_entity_poly.type
_entity_poly.pdbx_seq_one_letter_code
_entity_poly.pdbx_strand_id
1 'polypeptide(L)'
;MSGKKPTLAVVTLGCSKNQVDTEHLLAQIQDNYSIVNSESNADYLLLNTCGFIGDAKEESIQAVLEAAKRKKNGEVGKLLVFGCLSQRYIGELPKLMPEVDGWFGARDLNPLIKALGVEPKKEMLNRRVISDGVHSYAFLKISEGCDRRCSYCAIPFIRGAHKSVPIEDLVDEASSLAAQGIKELVLIAQDTTYYGLDIYHHRALAELLQKLSEIDGIEWIRIHYSYPADFPEDVLDQMAHNPKVCKYMDIPLQHISDKVLDMMHRHVDGAWTRALIQKMREKVPGVVLRTTMIVGHPGEGPKEFEELMDFVLKAKFERLGAFKYSEEEGTFDADNFKDTVSEKTKQNRLNKLMALQSGISFAFNKSRVGSVVKVLIDEYNDGNFVCRSEYESPEVDGEILVKYDSSAMRAKDPMSMIGTFINVKITQADEYDLIGDIVD
;
A
#
# COMPACT_ATOMS: atom_id res chain seq x y z
N MET A 1 -21.87 -19.38 32.68
CA MET A 1 -22.38 -19.78 31.37
C MET A 1 -21.53 -19.01 30.33
N SER A 2 -20.54 -19.67 29.69
CA SER A 2 -19.82 -19.02 28.60
C SER A 2 -20.76 -19.05 27.40
N GLY A 3 -21.46 -17.95 27.17
CA GLY A 3 -22.24 -17.77 25.95
C GLY A 3 -21.33 -17.82 24.76
N LYS A 4 -21.77 -18.42 23.65
CA LYS A 4 -21.04 -18.40 22.39
C LYS A 4 -20.78 -16.94 21.98
N LYS A 5 -19.52 -16.57 21.70
CA LYS A 5 -19.19 -15.24 21.20
C LYS A 5 -19.97 -14.98 19.91
N PRO A 6 -20.51 -13.76 19.69
CA PRO A 6 -21.10 -13.42 18.40
C PRO A 6 -20.05 -13.51 17.28
N THR A 7 -20.48 -13.92 16.10
CA THR A 7 -19.64 -14.00 14.92
C THR A 7 -19.51 -12.64 14.25
N LEU A 8 -18.31 -12.33 13.76
CA LEU A 8 -18.01 -11.07 13.08
C LEU A 8 -17.17 -11.35 11.84
N ALA A 9 -17.67 -10.91 10.70
CA ALA A 9 -16.93 -10.89 9.44
C ALA A 9 -16.50 -9.46 9.11
N VAL A 10 -15.33 -9.33 8.48
CA VAL A 10 -14.83 -8.03 8.00
C VAL A 10 -14.44 -8.16 6.55
N VAL A 11 -14.87 -7.22 5.73
CA VAL A 11 -14.42 -7.02 4.36
C VAL A 11 -13.64 -5.71 4.31
N THR A 12 -12.40 -5.77 3.88
CA THR A 12 -11.55 -4.60 3.73
C THR A 12 -11.33 -4.29 2.25
N LEU A 13 -11.77 -3.11 1.83
CA LEU A 13 -11.59 -2.59 0.49
C LEU A 13 -10.54 -1.49 0.47
N GLY A 14 -9.90 -1.32 -0.67
CA GLY A 14 -8.98 -0.22 -0.93
C GLY A 14 -7.52 -0.57 -0.69
N CYS A 15 -6.83 0.14 0.17
CA CYS A 15 -5.36 0.10 0.25
C CYS A 15 -4.84 -0.50 1.57
N SER A 16 -3.54 -0.76 1.62
CA SER A 16 -2.81 -1.25 2.79
C SER A 16 -3.06 -0.45 4.09
N LYS A 17 -3.39 0.87 4.01
CA LYS A 17 -3.74 1.65 5.19
C LYS A 17 -5.08 1.20 5.79
N ASN A 18 -6.07 0.88 4.93
CA ASN A 18 -7.35 0.34 5.38
C ASN A 18 -7.17 -1.06 6.00
N GLN A 19 -6.29 -1.88 5.44
CA GLN A 19 -5.95 -3.18 6.01
C GLN A 19 -5.39 -3.04 7.42
N VAL A 20 -4.38 -2.17 7.62
CA VAL A 20 -3.83 -1.88 8.95
C VAL A 20 -4.90 -1.38 9.92
N ASP A 21 -5.80 -0.49 9.48
CA ASP A 21 -6.91 -0.01 10.31
C ASP A 21 -7.83 -1.17 10.74
N THR A 22 -8.13 -2.11 9.84
CA THR A 22 -8.91 -3.32 10.15
C THR A 22 -8.19 -4.21 11.16
N GLU A 23 -6.90 -4.46 10.98
CA GLU A 23 -6.12 -5.33 11.86
C GLU A 23 -5.96 -4.76 13.28
N HIS A 24 -5.83 -3.44 13.41
CA HIS A 24 -5.90 -2.77 14.71
C HIS A 24 -7.28 -2.89 15.35
N LEU A 25 -8.36 -2.72 14.57
CA LEU A 25 -9.73 -2.93 15.05
C LEU A 25 -9.92 -4.36 15.56
N LEU A 26 -9.49 -5.36 14.78
CA LEU A 26 -9.61 -6.77 15.15
C LEU A 26 -8.87 -7.08 16.47
N ALA A 27 -7.68 -6.51 16.68
CA ALA A 27 -6.93 -6.67 17.93
C ALA A 27 -7.72 -6.16 19.14
N GLN A 28 -8.45 -5.05 19.00
CA GLN A 28 -9.27 -4.48 20.07
C GLN A 28 -10.47 -5.36 20.45
N ILE A 29 -11.04 -6.10 19.50
CA ILE A 29 -12.34 -6.78 19.65
C ILE A 29 -12.26 -8.32 19.69
N GLN A 30 -11.12 -8.94 19.38
CA GLN A 30 -10.97 -10.41 19.26
C GLN A 30 -11.38 -11.21 20.52
N ASP A 31 -11.28 -10.60 21.70
CA ASP A 31 -11.72 -11.22 22.95
C ASP A 31 -13.24 -11.33 23.07
N ASN A 32 -13.97 -10.48 22.35
CA ASN A 32 -15.43 -10.35 22.45
C ASN A 32 -16.16 -11.03 21.29
N TYR A 33 -15.51 -11.24 20.14
CA TYR A 33 -16.08 -11.75 18.91
C TYR A 33 -15.33 -12.99 18.40
N SER A 34 -16.04 -13.86 17.68
CA SER A 34 -15.47 -14.93 16.88
C SER A 34 -15.32 -14.42 15.46
N ILE A 35 -14.09 -14.12 15.04
CA ILE A 35 -13.82 -13.63 13.69
C ILE A 35 -14.00 -14.80 12.72
N VAL A 36 -14.76 -14.58 11.64
CA VAL A 36 -15.08 -15.58 10.62
C VAL A 36 -14.79 -15.04 9.22
N ASN A 37 -14.35 -15.92 8.32
CA ASN A 37 -14.05 -15.55 6.93
C ASN A 37 -15.31 -15.51 6.05
N SER A 38 -16.44 -16.10 6.52
CA SER A 38 -17.69 -16.10 5.77
C SER A 38 -18.51 -14.87 6.11
N GLU A 39 -18.84 -14.09 5.11
CA GLU A 39 -19.73 -12.94 5.23
C GLU A 39 -21.21 -13.37 5.45
N SER A 40 -21.57 -14.58 5.04
CA SER A 40 -22.92 -15.13 5.23
C SER A 40 -23.04 -15.79 6.60
N ASN A 41 -24.18 -15.57 7.26
CA ASN A 41 -24.49 -16.05 8.61
C ASN A 41 -23.59 -15.45 9.72
N ALA A 42 -23.06 -14.26 9.51
CA ALA A 42 -22.37 -13.49 10.56
C ALA A 42 -23.37 -12.65 11.36
N ASP A 43 -23.19 -12.61 12.69
CA ASP A 43 -23.98 -11.71 13.54
C ASP A 43 -23.66 -10.25 13.26
N TYR A 44 -22.40 -9.95 12.87
CA TYR A 44 -21.93 -8.64 12.45
C TYR A 44 -21.12 -8.74 11.17
N LEU A 45 -21.42 -7.86 10.21
CA LEU A 45 -20.59 -7.63 9.02
C LEU A 45 -20.06 -6.20 9.05
N LEU A 46 -18.74 -6.06 9.00
CA LEU A 46 -18.05 -4.79 8.94
C LEU A 46 -17.46 -4.60 7.54
N LEU A 47 -17.68 -3.42 6.96
CA LEU A 47 -17.07 -3.03 5.69
C LEU A 47 -16.13 -1.85 5.91
N ASN A 48 -14.84 -2.05 5.66
CA ASN A 48 -13.87 -0.97 5.56
C ASN A 48 -13.78 -0.50 4.11
N THR A 49 -14.13 0.74 3.86
CA THR A 49 -14.42 1.26 2.52
C THR A 49 -13.38 2.26 2.04
N CYS A 50 -13.08 2.24 0.73
CA CYS A 50 -12.24 3.21 0.05
C CYS A 50 -13.08 4.37 -0.49
N GLY A 51 -12.56 5.60 -0.41
CA GLY A 51 -13.25 6.81 -0.90
C GLY A 51 -12.32 7.76 -1.64
N PHE A 52 -11.18 7.23 -2.17
CA PHE A 52 -10.10 8.06 -2.70
C PHE A 52 -10.37 8.52 -4.14
N ILE A 53 -10.64 7.59 -5.06
CA ILE A 53 -10.90 7.85 -6.48
C ILE A 53 -12.24 7.24 -6.91
N GLY A 54 -12.77 7.68 -8.06
CA GLY A 54 -14.07 7.29 -8.60
C GLY A 54 -14.32 5.78 -8.57
N ASP A 55 -13.44 4.99 -9.18
CA ASP A 55 -13.58 3.54 -9.29
C ASP A 55 -13.64 2.85 -7.91
N ALA A 56 -12.78 3.27 -6.97
CA ALA A 56 -12.76 2.72 -5.61
C ALA A 56 -14.00 3.12 -4.78
N LYS A 57 -14.57 4.31 -5.06
CA LYS A 57 -15.87 4.74 -4.48
C LYS A 57 -17.00 3.84 -4.99
N GLU A 58 -17.03 3.58 -6.30
CA GLU A 58 -18.05 2.73 -6.92
C GLU A 58 -17.98 1.30 -6.37
N GLU A 59 -16.79 0.70 -6.32
CA GLU A 59 -16.56 -0.62 -5.70
C GLU A 59 -17.09 -0.66 -4.26
N SER A 60 -16.74 0.33 -3.45
CA SER A 60 -17.17 0.42 -2.05
C SER A 60 -18.68 0.57 -1.92
N ILE A 61 -19.33 1.37 -2.77
CA ILE A 61 -20.78 1.54 -2.78
C ILE A 61 -21.46 0.22 -3.16
N GLN A 62 -20.96 -0.48 -4.18
CA GLN A 62 -21.52 -1.77 -4.59
C GLN A 62 -21.41 -2.82 -3.47
N ALA A 63 -20.27 -2.89 -2.80
CA ALA A 63 -20.09 -3.79 -1.65
C ALA A 63 -21.09 -3.49 -0.52
N VAL A 64 -21.33 -2.21 -0.20
CA VAL A 64 -22.33 -1.83 0.81
C VAL A 64 -23.74 -2.21 0.38
N LEU A 65 -24.10 -2.02 -0.90
CA LEU A 65 -25.43 -2.39 -1.42
C LEU A 65 -25.64 -3.90 -1.39
N GLU A 66 -24.62 -4.70 -1.71
CA GLU A 66 -24.69 -6.17 -1.62
C GLU A 66 -24.82 -6.64 -0.17
N ALA A 67 -24.05 -6.07 0.75
CA ALA A 67 -24.15 -6.37 2.17
C ALA A 67 -25.53 -6.01 2.74
N ALA A 68 -26.10 -4.88 2.31
CA ALA A 68 -27.46 -4.47 2.69
C ALA A 68 -28.52 -5.47 2.19
N LYS A 69 -28.37 -6.04 0.98
CA LYS A 69 -29.25 -7.12 0.48
C LYS A 69 -29.14 -8.38 1.33
N ARG A 70 -27.92 -8.81 1.67
CA ARG A 70 -27.68 -9.96 2.55
C ARG A 70 -28.33 -9.77 3.93
N LYS A 71 -28.21 -8.58 4.50
CA LYS A 71 -28.88 -8.23 5.76
C LYS A 71 -30.40 -8.35 5.63
N LYS A 72 -31.00 -7.81 4.56
CA LYS A 72 -32.44 -7.90 4.29
C LYS A 72 -32.92 -9.35 4.14
N ASN A 73 -32.08 -10.23 3.61
CA ASN A 73 -32.36 -11.66 3.49
C ASN A 73 -32.18 -12.43 4.81
N GLY A 74 -31.70 -11.79 5.88
CA GLY A 74 -31.44 -12.42 7.17
C GLY A 74 -30.12 -13.19 7.25
N GLU A 75 -29.22 -13.02 6.26
CA GLU A 75 -27.90 -13.66 6.20
C GLU A 75 -26.88 -12.93 7.09
N VAL A 76 -27.14 -11.68 7.43
CA VAL A 76 -26.31 -10.81 8.27
C VAL A 76 -27.16 -10.15 9.35
N GLY A 77 -26.71 -10.19 10.59
CA GLY A 77 -27.44 -9.58 11.70
C GLY A 77 -27.34 -8.06 11.72
N LYS A 78 -26.12 -7.52 11.81
CA LYS A 78 -25.85 -6.08 11.79
C LYS A 78 -24.79 -5.75 10.74
N LEU A 79 -25.02 -4.64 10.01
CA LEU A 79 -24.10 -4.10 9.01
C LEU A 79 -23.54 -2.78 9.50
N LEU A 80 -22.21 -2.69 9.68
CA LEU A 80 -21.48 -1.50 10.07
C LEU A 80 -20.47 -1.15 8.97
N VAL A 81 -20.39 0.13 8.60
CA VAL A 81 -19.50 0.62 7.55
C VAL A 81 -18.55 1.67 8.12
N PHE A 82 -17.28 1.56 7.79
CA PHE A 82 -16.25 2.53 8.20
C PHE A 82 -15.23 2.78 7.08
N GLY A 83 -14.24 3.61 7.33
CA GLY A 83 -13.17 3.85 6.37
C GLY A 83 -13.31 5.18 5.61
N CYS A 84 -12.58 5.27 4.48
CA CYS A 84 -12.40 6.52 3.73
C CYS A 84 -13.68 7.03 3.08
N LEU A 85 -14.50 6.16 2.47
CA LEU A 85 -15.77 6.56 1.88
C LEU A 85 -16.71 7.09 2.95
N SER A 86 -16.87 6.32 4.04
CA SER A 86 -17.68 6.72 5.17
C SER A 86 -17.23 8.05 5.77
N GLN A 87 -15.91 8.25 5.95
CA GLN A 87 -15.36 9.53 6.43
C GLN A 87 -15.69 10.70 5.52
N ARG A 88 -15.58 10.52 4.20
CA ARG A 88 -15.78 11.58 3.21
C ARG A 88 -17.24 12.02 3.12
N TYR A 89 -18.18 11.07 3.23
CA TYR A 89 -19.61 11.29 3.00
C TYR A 89 -20.49 10.98 4.22
N ILE A 90 -19.95 11.12 5.45
CA ILE A 90 -20.65 10.82 6.70
C ILE A 90 -21.96 11.59 6.89
N GLY A 91 -22.10 12.76 6.28
CA GLY A 91 -23.32 13.60 6.32
C GLY A 91 -24.44 13.13 5.39
N GLU A 92 -24.12 12.29 4.39
CA GLU A 92 -25.02 11.93 3.28
C GLU A 92 -25.38 10.45 3.28
N LEU A 93 -24.36 9.55 3.36
CA LEU A 93 -24.53 8.11 3.25
C LEU A 93 -25.57 7.52 4.22
N PRO A 94 -25.65 7.93 5.51
CA PRO A 94 -26.66 7.40 6.42
C PRO A 94 -28.10 7.69 5.97
N LYS A 95 -28.31 8.77 5.20
CA LYS A 95 -29.64 9.14 4.68
C LYS A 95 -29.98 8.37 3.39
N LEU A 96 -28.95 8.08 2.59
CA LEU A 96 -29.08 7.38 1.29
C LEU A 96 -29.18 5.87 1.45
N MET A 97 -28.58 5.33 2.50
CA MET A 97 -28.52 3.88 2.78
C MET A 97 -28.91 3.58 4.24
N PRO A 98 -30.21 3.74 4.59
CA PRO A 98 -30.70 3.55 5.95
C PRO A 98 -30.67 2.09 6.42
N GLU A 99 -30.37 1.14 5.52
CA GLU A 99 -30.22 -0.28 5.85
C GLU A 99 -28.94 -0.57 6.65
N VAL A 100 -27.95 0.33 6.60
CA VAL A 100 -26.71 0.22 7.36
C VAL A 100 -26.95 0.66 8.80
N ASP A 101 -26.59 -0.18 9.77
CA ASP A 101 -26.85 0.09 11.20
C ASP A 101 -25.94 1.16 11.79
N GLY A 102 -24.76 1.39 11.19
CA GLY A 102 -23.85 2.43 11.64
C GLY A 102 -22.77 2.77 10.64
N TRP A 103 -22.47 4.08 10.55
CA TRP A 103 -21.43 4.64 9.72
C TRP A 103 -20.36 5.31 10.57
N PHE A 104 -19.08 4.97 10.33
CA PHE A 104 -17.95 5.43 11.15
C PHE A 104 -16.84 5.95 10.25
N GLY A 105 -16.09 6.93 10.75
CA GLY A 105 -14.97 7.53 10.02
C GLY A 105 -13.74 6.63 9.97
N ALA A 106 -12.70 7.14 9.29
CA ALA A 106 -11.40 6.47 9.15
C ALA A 106 -10.34 6.99 10.13
N ARG A 107 -10.57 8.17 10.76
CA ARG A 107 -9.57 8.86 11.59
C ARG A 107 -9.53 8.37 13.04
N ASP A 108 -10.67 7.90 13.53
CA ASP A 108 -10.85 7.43 14.91
C ASP A 108 -11.78 6.22 14.90
N LEU A 109 -11.25 5.06 15.29
CA LEU A 109 -12.00 3.81 15.38
C LEU A 109 -12.73 3.62 16.72
N ASN A 110 -12.46 4.47 17.72
CA ASN A 110 -13.09 4.34 19.04
C ASN A 110 -14.64 4.37 19.00
N PRO A 111 -15.30 5.21 18.18
CA PRO A 111 -16.75 5.15 18.04
C PRO A 111 -17.28 3.81 17.52
N LEU A 112 -16.56 3.18 16.57
CA LEU A 112 -16.91 1.85 16.05
C LEU A 112 -16.71 0.77 17.13
N ILE A 113 -15.57 0.79 17.84
CA ILE A 113 -15.27 -0.16 18.93
C ILE A 113 -16.36 -0.09 20.00
N LYS A 114 -16.77 1.12 20.39
CA LYS A 114 -17.88 1.32 21.35
C LYS A 114 -19.23 0.84 20.83
N ALA A 115 -19.52 1.04 19.54
CA ALA A 115 -20.75 0.54 18.92
C ALA A 115 -20.80 -1.00 18.88
N LEU A 116 -19.62 -1.65 18.89
CA LEU A 116 -19.47 -3.09 19.07
C LEU A 116 -19.56 -3.53 20.55
N GLY A 117 -19.84 -2.61 21.49
CA GLY A 117 -19.97 -2.93 22.92
C GLY A 117 -18.64 -3.21 23.63
N VAL A 118 -17.53 -2.74 23.04
CA VAL A 118 -16.18 -2.91 23.61
C VAL A 118 -15.63 -1.54 24.02
N GLU A 119 -15.00 -1.47 25.19
CA GLU A 119 -14.24 -0.27 25.57
C GLU A 119 -12.83 -0.33 24.95
N PRO A 120 -12.37 0.75 24.28
CA PRO A 120 -11.03 0.80 23.70
C PRO A 120 -9.94 0.57 24.75
N LYS A 121 -9.02 -0.35 24.47
CA LYS A 121 -7.93 -0.76 25.35
C LYS A 121 -6.62 -0.10 24.89
N LYS A 122 -5.99 0.70 25.76
CA LYS A 122 -4.72 1.38 25.44
C LYS A 122 -3.59 0.40 25.15
N GLU A 123 -3.51 -0.70 25.89
CA GLU A 123 -2.53 -1.77 25.73
C GLU A 123 -2.62 -2.52 24.39
N MET A 124 -3.72 -2.33 23.66
CA MET A 124 -3.95 -2.94 22.35
C MET A 124 -3.68 -1.98 21.18
N LEU A 125 -3.24 -0.74 21.43
CA LEU A 125 -3.01 0.24 20.35
C LEU A 125 -1.91 -0.20 19.38
N ASN A 126 -0.86 -0.84 19.91
CA ASN A 126 0.28 -1.35 19.12
C ASN A 126 0.16 -2.87 18.87
N ARG A 127 -1.05 -3.41 18.84
CA ARG A 127 -1.32 -4.83 18.59
C ARG A 127 -2.18 -4.98 17.36
N ARG A 128 -1.89 -6.02 16.59
CA ARG A 128 -2.61 -6.33 15.34
C ARG A 128 -2.94 -7.80 15.26
N VAL A 129 -4.08 -8.08 14.64
CA VAL A 129 -4.45 -9.42 14.18
C VAL A 129 -4.33 -9.41 12.66
N ILE A 130 -3.38 -10.16 12.12
CA ILE A 130 -3.17 -10.25 10.68
C ILE A 130 -4.41 -10.91 10.06
N SER A 131 -5.08 -10.20 9.17
CA SER A 131 -6.43 -10.54 8.68
C SER A 131 -6.42 -11.37 7.39
N ASP A 132 -5.36 -11.33 6.61
CA ASP A 132 -5.25 -11.95 5.29
C ASP A 132 -4.65 -13.36 5.31
N GLY A 133 -4.18 -13.81 6.44
CA GLY A 133 -3.51 -15.11 6.60
C GLY A 133 -2.09 -15.18 6.03
N VAL A 134 -1.57 -14.10 5.49
CA VAL A 134 -0.18 -13.98 5.03
C VAL A 134 0.72 -13.77 6.24
N HIS A 135 1.77 -14.58 6.33
CA HIS A 135 2.69 -14.54 7.47
C HIS A 135 4.12 -14.16 7.08
N SER A 136 4.37 -13.73 5.85
CA SER A 136 5.69 -13.36 5.34
C SER A 136 6.00 -11.88 5.58
N TYR A 137 5.04 -10.99 5.35
CA TYR A 137 5.16 -9.54 5.50
C TYR A 137 4.00 -8.92 6.26
N ALA A 138 4.20 -7.69 6.72
CA ALA A 138 3.13 -6.84 7.25
C ALA A 138 3.38 -5.38 6.89
N PHE A 139 2.31 -4.64 6.63
CA PHE A 139 2.38 -3.19 6.49
C PHE A 139 2.53 -2.55 7.87
N LEU A 140 3.43 -1.58 8.02
CA LEU A 140 3.58 -0.76 9.22
C LEU A 140 3.22 0.68 8.90
N LYS A 141 2.08 1.15 9.41
CA LYS A 141 1.59 2.50 9.16
C LYS A 141 2.25 3.50 10.11
N ILE A 142 3.28 4.21 9.61
CA ILE A 142 4.14 5.10 10.41
C ILE A 142 3.54 6.48 10.67
N SER A 143 2.53 6.88 9.88
CA SER A 143 1.80 8.13 10.09
C SER A 143 0.42 8.09 9.42
N GLU A 144 -0.45 9.03 9.79
CA GLU A 144 -1.78 9.22 9.20
C GLU A 144 -1.93 10.66 8.72
N GLY A 145 -2.68 10.87 7.62
CA GLY A 145 -2.92 12.20 7.06
C GLY A 145 -1.75 12.76 6.25
N CYS A 146 -1.96 13.91 5.59
CA CYS A 146 -0.96 14.51 4.71
C CYS A 146 -1.11 16.03 4.62
N ASP A 147 0.00 16.76 4.73
CA ASP A 147 0.05 18.23 4.63
C ASP A 147 0.54 18.74 3.26
N ARG A 148 0.85 17.85 2.30
CA ARG A 148 1.40 18.23 0.99
C ARG A 148 0.44 19.02 0.10
N ARG A 149 -0.86 18.83 0.24
CA ARG A 149 -1.90 19.57 -0.47
C ARG A 149 -1.74 19.56 -1.99
N CYS A 150 -1.35 18.40 -2.56
CA CYS A 150 -1.39 18.23 -4.01
C CYS A 150 -2.78 18.56 -4.53
N SER A 151 -2.88 19.30 -5.62
CA SER A 151 -4.11 19.94 -6.09
C SER A 151 -5.24 18.96 -6.43
N TYR A 152 -4.90 17.75 -6.88
CA TYR A 152 -5.82 16.66 -7.26
C TYR A 152 -6.21 15.74 -6.10
N CYS A 153 -5.64 15.93 -4.90
CA CYS A 153 -5.67 14.92 -3.86
C CYS A 153 -6.72 15.21 -2.78
N ALA A 154 -7.64 14.26 -2.57
CA ALA A 154 -8.68 14.35 -1.53
C ALA A 154 -8.22 13.87 -0.14
N ILE A 155 -7.01 13.34 0.01
CA ILE A 155 -6.51 12.76 1.27
C ILE A 155 -6.58 13.72 2.46
N PRO A 156 -6.17 15.01 2.37
CA PRO A 156 -6.26 15.92 3.50
C PRO A 156 -7.70 16.07 4.05
N PHE A 157 -8.70 15.97 3.18
CA PHE A 157 -10.12 16.03 3.59
C PHE A 157 -10.60 14.73 4.22
N ILE A 158 -10.05 13.57 3.80
CA ILE A 158 -10.45 12.24 4.27
C ILE A 158 -9.68 11.88 5.55
N ARG A 159 -8.35 11.93 5.51
CA ARG A 159 -7.45 11.44 6.57
C ARG A 159 -6.92 12.54 7.50
N GLY A 160 -7.09 13.83 7.12
CA GLY A 160 -6.69 14.98 7.91
C GLY A 160 -5.24 15.38 7.73
N ALA A 161 -4.75 16.23 8.65
CA ALA A 161 -3.37 16.67 8.71
C ALA A 161 -2.44 15.51 9.06
N HIS A 162 -1.17 15.64 8.69
CA HIS A 162 -0.13 14.66 9.01
C HIS A 162 0.03 14.48 10.52
N LYS A 163 0.10 13.22 10.95
CA LYS A 163 0.34 12.85 12.34
C LYS A 163 1.20 11.60 12.39
N SER A 164 2.45 11.76 12.83
CA SER A 164 3.40 10.66 13.01
C SER A 164 3.05 9.80 14.22
N VAL A 165 3.34 8.50 14.12
CA VAL A 165 3.33 7.58 15.26
C VAL A 165 4.71 7.63 15.91
N PRO A 166 4.85 7.71 17.24
CA PRO A 166 6.16 7.70 17.91
C PRO A 166 6.99 6.47 17.56
N ILE A 167 8.33 6.63 17.48
CA ILE A 167 9.25 5.53 17.15
C ILE A 167 9.08 4.35 18.12
N GLU A 168 8.91 4.62 19.41
CA GLU A 168 8.76 3.62 20.45
C GLU A 168 7.51 2.75 20.22
N ASP A 169 6.40 3.37 19.83
CA ASP A 169 5.15 2.67 19.53
C ASP A 169 5.29 1.80 18.28
N LEU A 170 5.97 2.30 17.22
CA LEU A 170 6.25 1.55 16.02
C LEU A 170 7.20 0.37 16.25
N VAL A 171 8.19 0.53 17.11
CA VAL A 171 9.11 -0.57 17.50
C VAL A 171 8.37 -1.62 18.31
N ASP A 172 7.47 -1.24 19.22
CA ASP A 172 6.63 -2.17 19.98
C ASP A 172 5.67 -2.95 19.04
N GLU A 173 5.01 -2.27 18.10
CA GLU A 173 4.15 -2.90 17.10
C GLU A 173 4.95 -3.85 16.21
N ALA A 174 6.07 -3.41 15.66
CA ALA A 174 6.94 -4.21 14.80
C ALA A 174 7.51 -5.44 15.53
N SER A 175 7.87 -5.30 16.81
CA SER A 175 8.31 -6.41 17.65
C SER A 175 7.21 -7.46 17.86
N SER A 176 5.96 -6.98 18.04
CA SER A 176 4.79 -7.86 18.14
C SER A 176 4.52 -8.61 16.82
N LEU A 177 4.72 -7.95 15.67
CA LEU A 177 4.61 -8.58 14.35
C LEU A 177 5.73 -9.62 14.12
N ALA A 178 6.98 -9.29 14.48
CA ALA A 178 8.10 -10.23 14.41
C ALA A 178 7.86 -11.48 15.24
N ALA A 179 7.29 -11.33 16.45
CA ALA A 179 6.91 -12.46 17.32
C ALA A 179 5.79 -13.34 16.71
N GLN A 180 4.98 -12.81 15.79
CA GLN A 180 3.99 -13.56 15.01
C GLN A 180 4.59 -14.24 13.77
N GLY A 181 5.90 -14.07 13.49
CA GLY A 181 6.60 -14.71 12.39
C GLY A 181 6.81 -13.82 11.15
N ILE A 182 6.38 -12.58 11.17
CA ILE A 182 6.58 -11.62 10.07
C ILE A 182 8.07 -11.40 9.83
N LYS A 183 8.49 -11.42 8.57
CA LYS A 183 9.87 -11.27 8.11
C LYS A 183 10.16 -9.95 7.43
N GLU A 184 9.14 -9.36 6.77
CA GLU A 184 9.26 -8.09 6.08
C GLU A 184 8.28 -7.06 6.67
N LEU A 185 8.78 -5.85 6.95
CA LEU A 185 7.97 -4.68 7.25
C LEU A 185 7.91 -3.78 6.03
N VAL A 186 6.70 -3.49 5.56
CA VAL A 186 6.47 -2.50 4.50
C VAL A 186 5.97 -1.21 5.14
N LEU A 187 6.83 -0.20 5.22
CA LEU A 187 6.50 1.09 5.83
C LEU A 187 5.56 1.87 4.92
N ILE A 188 4.40 2.23 5.43
CA ILE A 188 3.38 2.96 4.69
C ILE A 188 2.93 4.21 5.42
N ALA A 189 2.60 5.24 4.64
CA ALA A 189 1.95 6.48 5.06
C ALA A 189 1.27 7.10 3.83
N GLN A 190 0.76 8.31 3.94
CA GLN A 190 0.44 9.13 2.78
C GLN A 190 1.68 9.83 2.21
N ASP A 191 2.66 10.11 3.08
CA ASP A 191 4.02 10.59 2.76
C ASP A 191 4.97 10.11 3.85
N THR A 192 5.79 9.10 3.57
CA THR A 192 6.76 8.54 4.51
C THR A 192 7.94 9.48 4.74
N THR A 193 8.28 10.33 3.75
CA THR A 193 9.40 11.28 3.88
C THR A 193 9.12 12.46 4.82
N TYR A 194 7.84 12.65 5.20
CA TYR A 194 7.43 13.70 6.16
C TYR A 194 7.52 13.23 7.62
N TYR A 195 7.72 11.94 7.85
CA TYR A 195 7.70 11.31 9.17
C TYR A 195 8.61 12.02 10.18
N GLY A 196 8.07 12.29 11.36
CA GLY A 196 8.76 12.86 12.50
C GLY A 196 8.75 14.39 12.58
N LEU A 197 8.45 15.10 11.48
CA LEU A 197 8.48 16.59 11.48
C LEU A 197 7.53 17.22 12.50
N ASP A 198 6.39 16.60 12.74
CA ASP A 198 5.35 17.08 13.68
C ASP A 198 5.70 16.82 15.15
N ILE A 199 6.39 15.71 15.46
CA ILE A 199 6.65 15.28 16.83
C ILE A 199 8.12 15.44 17.26
N TYR A 200 9.08 15.32 16.33
CA TYR A 200 10.53 15.45 16.61
C TYR A 200 11.15 16.72 16.06
N HIS A 201 10.40 17.51 15.26
CA HIS A 201 10.85 18.74 14.60
C HIS A 201 11.99 18.54 13.58
N HIS A 202 12.18 17.29 13.12
CA HIS A 202 13.06 16.90 12.02
C HIS A 202 12.52 15.64 11.34
N ARG A 203 13.02 15.33 10.13
CA ARG A 203 12.65 14.09 9.42
C ARG A 203 13.35 12.92 10.09
N ALA A 204 12.58 12.00 10.66
CA ALA A 204 13.08 10.88 11.48
C ALA A 204 12.98 9.52 10.81
N LEU A 205 12.73 9.45 9.48
CA LEU A 205 12.57 8.18 8.79
C LEU A 205 13.85 7.32 8.84
N ALA A 206 15.03 7.90 8.66
CA ALA A 206 16.29 7.17 8.75
C ALA A 206 16.54 6.63 10.16
N GLU A 207 16.20 7.39 11.20
CA GLU A 207 16.27 6.93 12.60
C GLU A 207 15.31 5.77 12.86
N LEU A 208 14.07 5.85 12.36
CA LEU A 208 13.10 4.77 12.44
C LEU A 208 13.61 3.50 11.75
N LEU A 209 14.17 3.61 10.53
CA LEU A 209 14.76 2.47 9.81
C LEU A 209 15.85 1.79 10.63
N GLN A 210 16.73 2.57 11.26
CA GLN A 210 17.77 2.03 12.14
C GLN A 210 17.15 1.27 13.31
N LYS A 211 16.15 1.82 14.00
CA LYS A 211 15.51 1.20 15.14
C LYS A 211 14.74 -0.08 14.77
N LEU A 212 14.03 -0.07 13.67
CA LEU A 212 13.33 -1.25 13.19
C LEU A 212 14.29 -2.37 12.76
N SER A 213 15.48 -2.03 12.24
CA SER A 213 16.48 -3.03 11.84
C SER A 213 17.16 -3.72 13.04
N GLU A 214 17.06 -3.15 14.25
CA GLU A 214 17.55 -3.76 15.48
C GLU A 214 16.63 -4.90 15.99
N ILE A 215 15.41 -5.02 15.43
CA ILE A 215 14.42 -6.04 15.85
C ILE A 215 14.84 -7.42 15.33
N ASP A 216 14.94 -8.38 16.25
CA ASP A 216 15.17 -9.77 15.90
C ASP A 216 13.98 -10.36 15.17
N GLY A 217 14.24 -11.14 14.11
CA GLY A 217 13.20 -11.77 13.29
C GLY A 217 12.75 -10.96 12.09
N ILE A 218 12.91 -9.64 12.08
CA ILE A 218 12.74 -8.81 10.89
C ILE A 218 13.99 -8.89 10.03
N GLU A 219 13.81 -9.25 8.77
CA GLU A 219 14.89 -9.45 7.78
C GLU A 219 14.86 -8.39 6.69
N TRP A 220 13.67 -7.86 6.34
CA TRP A 220 13.47 -6.83 5.33
C TRP A 220 12.62 -5.68 5.84
N ILE A 221 12.99 -4.46 5.44
CA ILE A 221 12.25 -3.22 5.67
C ILE A 221 12.15 -2.50 4.33
N ARG A 222 10.94 -2.30 3.82
CA ARG A 222 10.64 -1.66 2.55
C ARG A 222 9.94 -0.33 2.77
N ILE A 223 10.25 0.68 1.95
CA ILE A 223 9.68 2.02 2.06
C ILE A 223 8.73 2.26 0.89
N HIS A 224 7.48 2.61 1.19
CA HIS A 224 6.49 3.03 0.22
C HIS A 224 6.11 4.50 0.39
N TYR A 225 5.52 5.08 -0.66
CA TYR A 225 4.90 6.41 -0.65
C TYR A 225 5.85 7.56 -0.26
N SER A 226 7.05 7.57 -0.83
CA SER A 226 8.00 8.67 -0.67
C SER A 226 7.60 9.88 -1.52
N TYR A 227 7.84 11.08 -1.01
CA TYR A 227 7.56 12.32 -1.73
C TYR A 227 8.85 12.97 -2.25
N PRO A 228 8.87 13.51 -3.49
CA PRO A 228 10.14 14.00 -4.08
C PRO A 228 10.65 15.30 -3.48
N ALA A 229 9.76 16.22 -3.04
CA ALA A 229 10.22 17.49 -2.47
C ALA A 229 10.84 17.30 -1.09
N ASP A 230 12.01 17.92 -0.89
CA ASP A 230 12.78 17.84 0.36
C ASP A 230 13.06 16.40 0.80
N PHE A 231 13.39 15.53 -0.14
CA PHE A 231 13.65 14.12 0.14
C PHE A 231 14.81 13.97 1.14
N PRO A 232 14.65 13.21 2.23
CA PRO A 232 15.71 13.02 3.24
C PRO A 232 16.82 12.11 2.72
N GLU A 233 18.02 12.68 2.52
CA GLU A 233 19.15 11.97 1.91
C GLU A 233 19.74 10.87 2.79
N ASP A 234 19.60 10.97 4.11
CA ASP A 234 20.01 9.98 5.09
C ASP A 234 19.24 8.65 4.95
N VAL A 235 18.04 8.68 4.38
CA VAL A 235 17.30 7.47 3.99
C VAL A 235 18.06 6.69 2.92
N LEU A 236 18.69 7.38 1.95
CA LEU A 236 19.51 6.70 0.93
C LEU A 236 20.75 6.06 1.54
N ASP A 237 21.32 6.67 2.59
CA ASP A 237 22.45 6.10 3.30
C ASP A 237 22.03 4.82 4.06
N GLN A 238 20.83 4.78 4.66
CA GLN A 238 20.25 3.55 5.21
C GLN A 238 20.05 2.48 4.13
N MET A 239 19.48 2.82 2.98
CA MET A 239 19.29 1.88 1.87
C MET A 239 20.61 1.33 1.32
N ALA A 240 21.66 2.15 1.29
CA ALA A 240 22.97 1.74 0.78
C ALA A 240 23.73 0.81 1.72
N HIS A 241 23.61 1.01 3.05
CA HIS A 241 24.49 0.39 4.03
C HIS A 241 23.79 -0.54 5.03
N ASN A 242 22.48 -0.40 5.23
CA ASN A 242 21.72 -1.27 6.14
C ASN A 242 21.18 -2.49 5.36
N PRO A 243 21.69 -3.72 5.65
CA PRO A 243 21.33 -4.91 4.86
C PRO A 243 19.88 -5.36 5.01
N LYS A 244 19.16 -4.84 6.01
CA LYS A 244 17.73 -5.12 6.19
C LYS A 244 16.83 -4.15 5.40
N VAL A 245 17.34 -2.98 4.97
CA VAL A 245 16.57 -2.03 4.17
C VAL A 245 16.66 -2.40 2.71
N CYS A 246 15.52 -2.79 2.12
CA CYS A 246 15.46 -3.18 0.71
C CYS A 246 15.92 -2.06 -0.21
N LYS A 247 16.69 -2.39 -1.23
CA LYS A 247 17.09 -1.45 -2.30
C LYS A 247 15.93 -1.21 -3.26
N TYR A 248 14.83 -0.75 -2.71
CA TYR A 248 13.57 -0.52 -3.39
C TYR A 248 12.99 0.81 -2.91
N MET A 249 12.73 1.75 -3.82
CA MET A 249 12.19 3.06 -3.51
C MET A 249 10.90 3.31 -4.29
N ASP A 250 9.78 3.39 -3.60
CA ASP A 250 8.51 3.82 -4.17
C ASP A 250 8.35 5.34 -4.00
N ILE A 251 8.44 6.06 -5.12
CA ILE A 251 8.39 7.52 -5.20
C ILE A 251 7.42 7.98 -6.29
N PRO A 252 6.14 8.21 -5.94
CA PRO A 252 5.13 8.68 -6.89
C PRO A 252 5.44 10.11 -7.40
N LEU A 253 5.97 10.22 -8.61
CA LEU A 253 6.35 11.51 -9.22
C LEU A 253 5.16 12.23 -9.85
N GLN A 254 4.17 11.48 -10.34
CA GLN A 254 2.94 11.90 -10.98
C GLN A 254 3.12 12.45 -12.40
N HIS A 255 4.08 13.32 -12.64
CA HIS A 255 4.43 13.88 -13.95
C HIS A 255 5.89 14.33 -13.99
N ILE A 256 6.34 14.93 -15.13
CA ILE A 256 7.68 15.49 -15.29
C ILE A 256 7.69 16.90 -15.88
N SER A 257 6.63 17.31 -16.57
CA SER A 257 6.52 18.66 -17.15
C SER A 257 6.35 19.69 -16.03
N ASP A 258 7.19 20.72 -16.02
CA ASP A 258 7.15 21.79 -15.03
C ASP A 258 5.77 22.43 -14.91
N LYS A 259 5.11 22.67 -16.06
CA LYS A 259 3.75 23.21 -16.10
C LYS A 259 2.75 22.32 -15.36
N VAL A 260 2.79 21.01 -15.58
CA VAL A 260 1.85 20.08 -14.95
C VAL A 260 2.19 19.88 -13.47
N LEU A 261 3.48 19.79 -13.13
CA LEU A 261 3.93 19.68 -11.74
C LEU A 261 3.54 20.91 -10.90
N ASP A 262 3.65 22.10 -11.47
CA ASP A 262 3.20 23.36 -10.82
C ASP A 262 1.68 23.35 -10.61
N MET A 263 0.90 23.01 -11.63
CA MET A 263 -0.56 22.88 -11.52
C MET A 263 -0.97 21.79 -10.51
N MET A 264 -0.23 20.70 -10.41
CA MET A 264 -0.43 19.62 -9.43
C MET A 264 0.03 19.99 -8.01
N HIS A 265 0.60 21.18 -7.80
CA HIS A 265 1.20 21.61 -6.53
C HIS A 265 2.24 20.61 -5.99
N ARG A 266 3.13 20.11 -6.88
CA ARG A 266 4.14 19.11 -6.47
C ARG A 266 5.35 19.70 -5.77
N HIS A 267 5.53 21.02 -5.81
CA HIS A 267 6.65 21.76 -5.19
C HIS A 267 8.04 21.30 -5.65
N VAL A 268 8.11 20.68 -6.83
CA VAL A 268 9.33 20.30 -7.53
C VAL A 268 9.14 20.56 -9.02
N ASP A 269 10.23 20.78 -9.73
CA ASP A 269 10.27 20.84 -11.19
C ASP A 269 10.89 19.59 -11.81
N GLY A 270 10.87 19.50 -13.14
CA GLY A 270 11.43 18.38 -13.88
C GLY A 270 12.95 18.26 -13.75
N ALA A 271 13.65 19.38 -13.58
CA ALA A 271 15.11 19.38 -13.41
C ALA A 271 15.49 18.78 -12.04
N TRP A 272 14.82 19.22 -10.98
CA TRP A 272 14.97 18.66 -9.63
C TRP A 272 14.65 17.17 -9.62
N THR A 273 13.53 16.78 -10.22
CA THR A 273 13.08 15.38 -10.27
C THR A 273 14.10 14.48 -10.95
N ARG A 274 14.65 14.90 -12.10
CA ARG A 274 15.69 14.15 -12.81
C ARG A 274 16.98 14.03 -11.96
N ALA A 275 17.40 15.12 -11.30
CA ALA A 275 18.56 15.11 -10.42
C ALA A 275 18.37 14.19 -9.21
N LEU A 276 17.18 14.16 -8.62
CA LEU A 276 16.87 13.26 -7.50
C LEU A 276 16.96 11.78 -7.92
N ILE A 277 16.37 11.40 -9.06
CA ILE A 277 16.44 10.04 -9.58
C ILE A 277 17.89 9.62 -9.87
N GLN A 278 18.68 10.52 -10.47
CA GLN A 278 20.12 10.27 -10.69
C GLN A 278 20.85 10.06 -9.36
N LYS A 279 20.64 10.93 -8.38
CA LYS A 279 21.24 10.82 -7.03
C LYS A 279 20.89 9.50 -6.35
N MET A 280 19.63 9.04 -6.44
CA MET A 280 19.21 7.76 -5.88
C MET A 280 20.00 6.60 -6.48
N ARG A 281 20.16 6.56 -7.80
CA ARG A 281 20.92 5.51 -8.49
C ARG A 281 22.42 5.56 -8.17
N GLU A 282 22.99 6.75 -7.98
CA GLU A 282 24.41 6.94 -7.61
C GLU A 282 24.68 6.53 -6.16
N LYS A 283 23.81 6.94 -5.21
CA LYS A 283 23.99 6.63 -3.77
C LYS A 283 23.65 5.18 -3.43
N VAL A 284 22.69 4.58 -4.13
CA VAL A 284 22.22 3.20 -3.87
C VAL A 284 22.38 2.36 -5.14
N PRO A 285 23.59 1.84 -5.41
CA PRO A 285 23.79 1.00 -6.58
C PRO A 285 22.87 -0.22 -6.58
N GLY A 286 22.18 -0.44 -7.71
CA GLY A 286 21.21 -1.52 -7.85
C GLY A 286 19.82 -1.21 -7.28
N VAL A 287 19.53 0.04 -6.92
CA VAL A 287 18.19 0.42 -6.45
C VAL A 287 17.14 0.18 -7.53
N VAL A 288 16.05 -0.45 -7.15
CA VAL A 288 14.82 -0.55 -7.94
C VAL A 288 13.95 0.67 -7.61
N LEU A 289 13.63 1.44 -8.64
CA LEU A 289 12.75 2.60 -8.52
C LEU A 289 11.35 2.25 -9.01
N ARG A 290 10.39 2.39 -8.11
CA ARG A 290 8.97 2.35 -8.43
C ARG A 290 8.41 3.76 -8.44
N THR A 291 7.58 4.05 -9.43
CA THR A 291 6.89 5.35 -9.50
C THR A 291 5.43 5.19 -9.92
N THR A 292 4.66 6.23 -9.71
CA THR A 292 3.29 6.36 -10.19
C THR A 292 3.17 7.63 -11.01
N MET A 293 2.51 7.53 -12.18
CA MET A 293 2.24 8.66 -13.07
C MET A 293 0.74 8.88 -13.24
N ILE A 294 0.34 10.14 -13.43
CA ILE A 294 -1.02 10.52 -13.79
C ILE A 294 -1.00 11.08 -15.21
N VAL A 295 -1.84 10.53 -16.10
CA VAL A 295 -2.02 11.01 -17.46
C VAL A 295 -3.37 11.68 -17.63
N GLY A 296 -3.42 12.73 -18.47
CA GLY A 296 -4.66 13.44 -18.77
C GLY A 296 -5.09 14.46 -17.73
N HIS A 297 -4.17 14.95 -16.90
CA HIS A 297 -4.43 16.12 -16.05
C HIS A 297 -4.82 17.34 -16.90
N PRO A 298 -5.69 18.25 -16.45
CA PRO A 298 -6.15 19.43 -17.23
C PRO A 298 -5.06 20.28 -17.87
N GLY A 299 -3.84 20.32 -17.26
CA GLY A 299 -2.68 21.01 -17.81
C GLY A 299 -1.88 20.23 -18.85
N GLU A 300 -2.14 18.93 -19.03
CA GLU A 300 -1.38 18.04 -19.90
C GLU A 300 -1.85 18.15 -21.36
N GLY A 301 -1.10 18.87 -22.19
CA GLY A 301 -1.25 18.85 -23.66
C GLY A 301 -0.41 17.75 -24.32
N PRO A 302 -0.39 17.70 -25.67
CA PRO A 302 0.44 16.73 -26.39
C PRO A 302 1.95 16.86 -26.08
N LYS A 303 2.45 18.09 -25.92
CA LYS A 303 3.86 18.37 -25.64
C LYS A 303 4.25 17.84 -24.24
N GLU A 304 3.43 18.10 -23.24
CA GLU A 304 3.67 17.65 -21.87
C GLU A 304 3.62 16.12 -21.78
N PHE A 305 2.73 15.47 -22.53
CA PHE A 305 2.69 14.01 -22.62
C PHE A 305 3.92 13.42 -23.34
N GLU A 306 4.39 14.04 -24.43
CA GLU A 306 5.62 13.62 -25.10
C GLU A 306 6.84 13.75 -24.16
N GLU A 307 6.91 14.81 -23.37
CA GLU A 307 7.95 14.99 -22.35
C GLU A 307 7.91 13.90 -21.28
N LEU A 308 6.71 13.49 -20.84
CA LEU A 308 6.52 12.38 -19.92
C LEU A 308 7.02 11.07 -20.51
N MET A 309 6.67 10.76 -21.75
CA MET A 309 7.11 9.55 -22.46
C MET A 309 8.64 9.51 -22.62
N ASP A 310 9.27 10.62 -23.01
CA ASP A 310 10.73 10.74 -23.13
C ASP A 310 11.42 10.56 -21.76
N PHE A 311 10.85 11.14 -20.71
CA PHE A 311 11.38 10.98 -19.36
C PHE A 311 11.34 9.52 -18.90
N VAL A 312 10.21 8.83 -19.06
CA VAL A 312 10.07 7.42 -18.65
C VAL A 312 11.03 6.52 -19.43
N LEU A 313 11.16 6.75 -20.75
CA LEU A 313 12.10 6.03 -21.61
C LEU A 313 13.57 6.19 -21.12
N LYS A 314 13.94 7.40 -20.67
CA LYS A 314 15.32 7.71 -20.21
C LYS A 314 15.58 7.27 -18.79
N ALA A 315 14.62 7.49 -17.89
CA ALA A 315 14.73 7.15 -16.45
C ALA A 315 14.73 5.65 -16.20
N LYS A 316 14.03 4.88 -17.06
CA LYS A 316 13.94 3.41 -17.02
C LYS A 316 13.55 2.91 -15.63
N PHE A 317 12.40 3.38 -15.13
CA PHE A 317 11.86 2.87 -13.88
C PHE A 317 11.62 1.37 -13.99
N GLU A 318 12.16 0.60 -13.09
CA GLU A 318 12.00 -0.86 -13.06
C GLU A 318 10.52 -1.22 -12.82
N ARG A 319 9.83 -0.40 -12.03
CA ARG A 319 8.39 -0.54 -11.72
C ARG A 319 7.70 0.80 -11.94
N LEU A 320 6.57 0.79 -12.63
CA LEU A 320 5.76 1.98 -12.85
C LEU A 320 4.28 1.59 -12.97
N GLY A 321 3.45 2.27 -12.16
CA GLY A 321 2.01 2.30 -12.35
C GLY A 321 1.56 3.64 -12.93
N ALA A 322 0.48 3.64 -13.70
CA ALA A 322 -0.10 4.87 -14.22
C ALA A 322 -1.61 4.87 -14.07
N PHE A 323 -2.17 6.06 -13.83
CA PHE A 323 -3.60 6.27 -13.70
C PHE A 323 -4.06 7.41 -14.61
N LYS A 324 -5.31 7.34 -15.04
CA LYS A 324 -5.97 8.49 -15.64
C LYS A 324 -6.26 9.52 -14.55
N TYR A 325 -6.15 10.78 -14.87
CA TYR A 325 -6.65 11.84 -14.00
C TYR A 325 -8.14 11.63 -13.72
N SER A 326 -8.50 11.65 -12.46
CA SER A 326 -9.87 11.61 -11.95
C SER A 326 -10.15 12.92 -11.23
N GLU A 327 -11.18 13.64 -11.66
CA GLU A 327 -11.65 14.84 -10.98
C GLU A 327 -12.35 14.43 -9.67
N GLU A 328 -11.80 14.87 -8.55
CA GLU A 328 -12.31 14.55 -7.22
C GLU A 328 -12.89 15.79 -6.56
N GLU A 329 -14.17 15.75 -6.23
CA GLU A 329 -14.89 16.87 -5.60
C GLU A 329 -14.20 17.37 -4.32
N GLY A 330 -14.21 18.69 -4.12
CA GLY A 330 -13.59 19.35 -2.98
C GLY A 330 -12.07 19.47 -3.08
N THR A 331 -11.44 19.01 -4.17
CA THR A 331 -10.04 19.25 -4.43
C THR A 331 -9.81 20.59 -5.13
N PHE A 332 -8.60 21.12 -5.01
CA PHE A 332 -8.24 22.36 -5.67
C PHE A 332 -8.43 22.28 -7.20
N ASP A 333 -8.09 21.13 -7.80
CA ASP A 333 -8.25 20.91 -9.24
C ASP A 333 -9.73 21.00 -9.65
N ALA A 334 -10.62 20.31 -8.95
CA ALA A 334 -12.04 20.31 -9.26
C ALA A 334 -12.68 21.71 -9.16
N ASP A 335 -12.20 22.52 -8.22
CA ASP A 335 -12.72 23.88 -7.99
C ASP A 335 -12.14 24.91 -8.96
N ASN A 336 -10.93 24.70 -9.52
CA ASN A 336 -10.19 25.71 -10.27
C ASN A 336 -9.90 25.35 -11.72
N PHE A 337 -9.90 24.07 -12.08
CA PHE A 337 -9.60 23.62 -13.43
C PHE A 337 -10.79 22.88 -14.04
N LYS A 338 -11.05 23.16 -15.30
CA LYS A 338 -12.00 22.36 -16.07
C LYS A 338 -11.28 21.18 -16.68
N ASP A 339 -11.77 19.98 -16.45
CA ASP A 339 -11.26 18.78 -17.13
C ASP A 339 -11.60 18.85 -18.63
N THR A 340 -10.61 19.22 -19.43
CA THR A 340 -10.71 19.38 -20.88
C THR A 340 -10.14 18.21 -21.67
N VAL A 341 -9.51 17.26 -21.00
CA VAL A 341 -8.90 16.08 -21.64
C VAL A 341 -9.95 14.97 -21.72
N SER A 342 -10.34 14.61 -22.94
CA SER A 342 -11.38 13.57 -23.12
C SER A 342 -10.93 12.21 -22.56
N GLU A 343 -11.89 11.42 -22.07
CA GLU A 343 -11.62 10.06 -21.57
C GLU A 343 -10.90 9.18 -22.60
N LYS A 344 -11.25 9.32 -23.89
CA LYS A 344 -10.55 8.63 -24.97
C LYS A 344 -9.06 9.02 -25.05
N THR A 345 -8.76 10.31 -24.84
CA THR A 345 -7.37 10.80 -24.84
C THR A 345 -6.62 10.30 -23.63
N LYS A 346 -7.22 10.36 -22.44
CA LYS A 346 -6.63 9.81 -21.20
C LYS A 346 -6.33 8.32 -21.35
N GLN A 347 -7.28 7.54 -21.85
CA GLN A 347 -7.10 6.12 -22.07
C GLN A 347 -6.00 5.80 -23.11
N ASN A 348 -5.94 6.56 -24.20
CA ASN A 348 -4.89 6.39 -25.19
C ASN A 348 -3.50 6.72 -24.64
N ARG A 349 -3.38 7.76 -23.81
CA ARG A 349 -2.12 8.11 -23.14
C ARG A 349 -1.70 7.03 -22.15
N LEU A 350 -2.64 6.55 -21.32
CA LEU A 350 -2.40 5.44 -20.40
C LEU A 350 -1.88 4.21 -21.16
N ASN A 351 -2.55 3.79 -22.21
CA ASN A 351 -2.16 2.62 -22.97
C ASN A 351 -0.75 2.78 -23.60
N LYS A 352 -0.42 3.96 -24.12
CA LYS A 352 0.93 4.23 -24.67
C LYS A 352 2.02 4.18 -23.59
N LEU A 353 1.76 4.80 -22.43
CA LEU A 353 2.71 4.82 -21.33
C LEU A 353 2.93 3.41 -20.77
N MET A 354 1.86 2.64 -20.59
CA MET A 354 1.96 1.27 -20.07
C MET A 354 2.62 0.32 -21.10
N ALA A 355 2.42 0.51 -22.39
CA ALA A 355 3.13 -0.25 -23.42
C ALA A 355 4.63 0.05 -23.43
N LEU A 356 5.04 1.31 -23.22
CA LEU A 356 6.45 1.66 -23.04
C LEU A 356 7.02 1.00 -21.77
N GLN A 357 6.29 1.09 -20.65
CA GLN A 357 6.72 0.53 -19.36
C GLN A 357 6.84 -0.99 -19.40
N SER A 358 5.94 -1.70 -20.06
CA SER A 358 6.02 -3.16 -20.22
C SER A 358 7.36 -3.57 -20.84
N GLY A 359 7.81 -2.86 -21.89
CA GLY A 359 9.13 -3.10 -22.51
C GLY A 359 10.31 -2.82 -21.56
N ILE A 360 10.22 -1.78 -20.73
CA ILE A 360 11.26 -1.44 -19.75
C ILE A 360 11.30 -2.50 -18.63
N SER A 361 10.14 -2.88 -18.10
CA SER A 361 10.02 -3.91 -17.07
C SER A 361 10.55 -5.27 -17.56
N PHE A 362 10.18 -5.68 -18.78
CA PHE A 362 10.70 -6.90 -19.39
C PHE A 362 12.22 -6.88 -19.54
N ALA A 363 12.79 -5.76 -20.00
CA ALA A 363 14.24 -5.62 -20.16
C ALA A 363 14.96 -5.75 -18.81
N PHE A 364 14.42 -5.17 -17.73
CA PHE A 364 14.92 -5.32 -16.38
C PHE A 364 14.83 -6.77 -15.91
N ASN A 365 13.67 -7.40 -16.00
CA ASN A 365 13.48 -8.80 -15.60
C ASN A 365 14.40 -9.74 -16.40
N LYS A 366 14.52 -9.54 -17.70
CA LYS A 366 15.42 -10.32 -18.58
C LYS A 366 16.90 -10.20 -18.18
N SER A 367 17.32 -9.05 -17.68
CA SER A 367 18.70 -8.85 -17.20
C SER A 367 19.04 -9.67 -15.96
N ARG A 368 18.02 -10.13 -15.23
CA ARG A 368 18.16 -10.95 -14.01
C ARG A 368 18.28 -12.44 -14.30
N VAL A 369 17.96 -12.89 -15.51
CA VAL A 369 18.08 -14.31 -15.91
C VAL A 369 19.52 -14.79 -15.74
N GLY A 370 19.69 -15.91 -15.02
CA GLY A 370 20.99 -16.49 -14.68
C GLY A 370 21.54 -16.03 -13.32
N SER A 371 21.00 -14.97 -12.71
CA SER A 371 21.40 -14.55 -11.37
C SER A 371 20.79 -15.45 -10.29
N VAL A 372 21.46 -15.52 -9.14
CA VAL A 372 20.94 -16.13 -7.91
C VAL A 372 20.48 -15.02 -6.99
N VAL A 373 19.24 -15.10 -6.50
CA VAL A 373 18.63 -14.11 -5.64
C VAL A 373 18.06 -14.76 -4.38
N LYS A 374 18.16 -14.07 -3.24
CA LYS A 374 17.45 -14.41 -2.00
C LYS A 374 15.99 -14.03 -2.19
N VAL A 375 15.06 -14.95 -1.94
CA VAL A 375 13.62 -14.70 -2.04
C VAL A 375 12.91 -15.10 -0.75
N LEU A 376 11.83 -14.38 -0.43
CA LEU A 376 10.88 -14.69 0.63
C LEU A 376 9.72 -15.46 0.02
N ILE A 377 9.33 -16.58 0.62
CA ILE A 377 8.15 -17.35 0.18
C ILE A 377 6.91 -16.72 0.83
N ASP A 378 6.03 -16.18 -0.01
CA ASP A 378 4.78 -15.56 0.45
C ASP A 378 3.61 -16.55 0.45
N GLU A 379 3.55 -17.43 -0.56
CA GLU A 379 2.42 -18.34 -0.76
C GLU A 379 2.89 -19.66 -1.39
N TYR A 380 2.08 -20.70 -1.23
CA TYR A 380 2.18 -21.94 -1.99
C TYR A 380 0.87 -22.20 -2.71
N ASN A 381 0.92 -22.25 -4.03
CA ASN A 381 -0.25 -22.43 -4.89
C ASN A 381 0.09 -23.33 -6.09
N ASP A 382 -0.79 -24.30 -6.40
CA ASP A 382 -0.70 -25.20 -7.56
C ASP A 382 0.69 -25.84 -7.79
N GLY A 383 1.37 -26.25 -6.70
CA GLY A 383 2.67 -26.91 -6.79
C GLY A 383 3.85 -25.95 -6.94
N ASN A 384 3.63 -24.64 -6.85
CA ASN A 384 4.64 -23.62 -6.92
C ASN A 384 4.66 -22.77 -5.65
N PHE A 385 5.84 -22.31 -5.24
CA PHE A 385 5.98 -21.19 -4.34
C PHE A 385 5.82 -19.88 -5.11
N VAL A 386 5.05 -18.97 -4.57
CA VAL A 386 5.00 -17.56 -4.96
C VAL A 386 5.94 -16.79 -4.05
N CYS A 387 6.97 -16.21 -4.63
CA CYS A 387 8.07 -15.60 -3.90
C CYS A 387 8.32 -14.17 -4.37
N ARG A 388 9.03 -13.40 -3.53
CA ARG A 388 9.57 -12.08 -3.88
C ARG A 388 11.01 -11.95 -3.44
N SER A 389 11.80 -11.17 -4.18
CA SER A 389 13.11 -10.68 -3.73
C SER A 389 13.00 -9.30 -3.10
N GLU A 390 14.12 -8.71 -2.70
CA GLU A 390 14.15 -7.30 -2.27
C GLU A 390 13.69 -6.31 -3.35
N TYR A 391 13.54 -6.74 -4.60
CA TYR A 391 13.17 -5.92 -5.76
C TYR A 391 11.70 -5.99 -6.16
N GLU A 392 10.90 -6.79 -5.50
CA GLU A 392 9.45 -6.90 -5.68
C GLU A 392 8.72 -6.55 -4.38
N SER A 393 7.79 -5.61 -4.47
CA SER A 393 6.90 -5.29 -3.35
C SER A 393 5.63 -6.13 -3.39
N PRO A 394 5.14 -6.60 -2.23
CA PRO A 394 3.89 -7.35 -2.18
C PRO A 394 2.71 -6.54 -2.74
N GLU A 395 1.77 -7.22 -3.37
CA GLU A 395 0.48 -6.72 -3.89
C GLU A 395 0.57 -5.76 -5.09
N VAL A 396 1.73 -5.20 -5.40
CA VAL A 396 1.83 -4.14 -6.43
C VAL A 396 2.84 -4.42 -7.54
N ASP A 397 3.77 -5.36 -7.35
CA ASP A 397 4.75 -5.76 -8.36
C ASP A 397 4.54 -7.21 -8.79
N GLY A 398 5.32 -7.68 -9.76
CA GLY A 398 5.31 -9.08 -10.19
C GLY A 398 5.96 -10.01 -9.16
N GLU A 399 5.87 -11.31 -9.42
CA GLU A 399 6.24 -12.38 -8.54
C GLU A 399 7.40 -13.22 -9.10
N ILE A 400 8.02 -14.02 -8.25
CA ILE A 400 9.00 -15.03 -8.64
C ILE A 400 8.38 -16.41 -8.37
N LEU A 401 7.99 -17.09 -9.46
CA LEU A 401 7.39 -18.41 -9.37
C LEU A 401 8.49 -19.47 -9.31
N VAL A 402 8.44 -20.31 -8.27
CA VAL A 402 9.44 -21.33 -8.01
C VAL A 402 8.75 -22.67 -7.83
N LYS A 403 9.05 -23.63 -8.72
CA LYS A 403 8.45 -24.96 -8.62
C LYS A 403 8.91 -25.64 -7.32
N TYR A 404 7.94 -26.13 -6.55
CA TYR A 404 8.25 -26.93 -5.36
C TYR A 404 8.91 -28.24 -5.76
N ASP A 405 10.08 -28.51 -5.21
CA ASP A 405 10.80 -29.78 -5.34
C ASP A 405 11.01 -30.39 -3.96
N SER A 406 10.28 -31.48 -3.69
CA SER A 406 10.36 -32.21 -2.42
C SER A 406 11.76 -32.78 -2.14
N SER A 407 12.57 -33.06 -3.16
CA SER A 407 13.93 -33.55 -3.04
C SER A 407 14.89 -32.46 -2.60
N ALA A 408 14.82 -31.30 -3.24
CA ALA A 408 15.62 -30.11 -2.87
C ALA A 408 15.22 -29.57 -1.48
N MET A 409 13.93 -29.63 -1.13
CA MET A 409 13.38 -29.17 0.17
C MET A 409 13.44 -30.21 1.29
N ARG A 410 14.12 -31.35 1.09
CA ARG A 410 14.19 -32.45 2.08
C ARG A 410 12.80 -32.89 2.59
N ALA A 411 11.83 -32.99 1.69
CA ALA A 411 10.44 -33.39 1.95
C ALA A 411 9.72 -32.58 3.05
N LYS A 412 10.06 -31.29 3.24
CA LYS A 412 9.31 -30.40 4.13
C LYS A 412 7.92 -30.13 3.53
N ASP A 413 6.93 -30.02 4.41
CA ASP A 413 5.61 -29.52 4.01
C ASP A 413 5.73 -28.12 3.39
N PRO A 414 5.27 -27.91 2.13
CA PRO A 414 5.39 -26.62 1.46
C PRO A 414 4.70 -25.47 2.24
N MET A 415 3.58 -25.75 2.93
CA MET A 415 2.90 -24.75 3.75
C MET A 415 3.77 -24.26 4.92
N SER A 416 4.62 -25.12 5.46
CA SER A 416 5.55 -24.74 6.54
C SER A 416 6.73 -23.89 6.08
N MET A 417 6.89 -23.72 4.77
CA MET A 417 7.94 -22.89 4.17
C MET A 417 7.52 -21.43 3.97
N ILE A 418 6.25 -21.13 4.03
CA ILE A 418 5.75 -19.74 3.94
C ILE A 418 6.43 -18.91 5.05
N GLY A 419 6.88 -17.70 4.70
CA GLY A 419 7.64 -16.83 5.59
C GLY A 419 9.12 -17.22 5.77
N THR A 420 9.64 -18.18 4.97
CA THR A 420 11.09 -18.51 4.98
C THR A 420 11.79 -17.98 3.75
N PHE A 421 13.10 -17.79 3.87
CA PHE A 421 13.95 -17.37 2.76
C PHE A 421 14.63 -18.59 2.12
N ILE A 422 14.72 -18.54 0.78
CA ILE A 422 15.48 -19.49 -0.04
C ILE A 422 16.30 -18.75 -1.09
N ASN A 423 17.31 -19.42 -1.64
CA ASN A 423 18.04 -18.93 -2.81
C ASN A 423 17.44 -19.52 -4.08
N VAL A 424 17.24 -18.66 -5.08
CA VAL A 424 16.62 -19.02 -6.35
C VAL A 424 17.48 -18.52 -7.50
N LYS A 425 17.80 -19.39 -8.45
CA LYS A 425 18.41 -19.02 -9.72
C LYS A 425 17.29 -18.68 -10.71
N ILE A 426 17.24 -17.45 -11.16
CA ILE A 426 16.27 -17.00 -12.16
C ILE A 426 16.57 -17.67 -13.50
N THR A 427 15.59 -18.34 -14.08
CA THR A 427 15.71 -19.10 -15.33
C THR A 427 14.94 -18.51 -16.49
N GLN A 428 13.80 -17.83 -16.19
CA GLN A 428 12.95 -17.20 -17.22
C GLN A 428 12.42 -15.86 -16.71
N ALA A 429 12.01 -15.01 -17.63
CA ALA A 429 11.44 -13.69 -17.33
C ALA A 429 10.31 -13.36 -18.31
N ASP A 430 9.21 -12.84 -17.76
CA ASP A 430 8.13 -12.17 -18.48
C ASP A 430 8.16 -10.66 -18.20
N GLU A 431 7.17 -9.93 -18.69
CA GLU A 431 7.06 -8.48 -18.50
C GLU A 431 7.03 -8.10 -17.02
N TYR A 432 6.38 -8.90 -16.17
CA TYR A 432 6.20 -8.62 -14.76
C TYR A 432 6.80 -9.71 -13.88
N ASP A 433 6.61 -10.98 -14.22
CA ASP A 433 6.97 -12.11 -13.39
C ASP A 433 8.29 -12.77 -13.80
N LEU A 434 8.86 -13.52 -12.88
CA LEU A 434 10.07 -14.30 -13.06
C LEU A 434 9.80 -15.78 -12.72
N ILE A 435 10.55 -16.66 -13.33
CA ILE A 435 10.56 -18.08 -12.97
C ILE A 435 11.97 -18.44 -12.54
N GLY A 436 12.10 -19.27 -11.53
CA GLY A 436 13.39 -19.71 -11.04
C GLY A 436 13.39 -21.10 -10.43
N ASP A 437 14.58 -21.61 -10.24
CA ASP A 437 14.84 -22.91 -9.61
C ASP A 437 15.57 -22.71 -8.29
N ILE A 438 15.25 -23.55 -7.30
CA ILE A 438 15.88 -23.54 -5.99
C ILE A 438 17.35 -23.95 -6.15
N VAL A 439 18.23 -23.22 -5.47
CA VAL A 439 19.67 -23.54 -5.41
C VAL A 439 20.15 -23.53 -3.95
N ASP A 440 21.21 -24.33 -3.69
CA ASP A 440 21.82 -24.43 -2.36
C ASP A 440 22.49 -23.12 -1.91
#